data_c4e5e0edc8d1da067bf1bd0a618dddd3
#
_entry.id   c4e5e0edc8d1da067bf1bd0a618dddd3
#
_cell.length_a   1.000
_cell.length_b   1.000
_cell.length_c   1.000
_cell.angle_alpha   90.00
_cell.angle_beta   90.00
_cell.angle_gamma   90.00
#
_symmetry.space_group_name_H-M   'P 1'
#
loop_
_entity.id
_entity.type
_entity.pdbx_description
1 polymer ?
#
loop_
_entity_poly.entity_id
_entity_poly.type
_entity_poly.pdbx_seq_one_letter_code
_entity_poly.pdbx_strand_id
1 'polypeptide(L)'
;AIWFGKRQEQLQGTAVYGDPGVSAAVQKDRVGIGYNNIAYAYDMRSHKPYEGLAVIPLDVNENGKIDEDEKFYENSADLIKAIDEGRYPSPPARDLYLVSNGVPRNPAVVEFIKYALSEGQKYAIETGYIPLPQTTIDQSLKKLNP
;
A
#
# COMPACT_ATOMS: atom_id res chain seq x y z
N ALA A 1 -1.72 2.46 -13.50
CA ALA A 1 -2.25 2.56 -14.88
C ALA A 1 -3.77 2.56 -14.89
N ILE A 2 -4.43 1.64 -14.22
CA ILE A 2 -5.92 1.57 -14.15
C ILE A 2 -6.50 2.84 -13.51
N TRP A 3 -5.89 3.34 -12.44
CA TRP A 3 -6.29 4.59 -11.77
C TRP A 3 -6.32 5.79 -12.72
N PHE A 4 -5.39 5.86 -13.66
CA PHE A 4 -5.34 6.94 -14.66
C PHE A 4 -6.15 6.63 -15.92
N GLY A 5 -6.92 5.56 -15.97
CA GLY A 5 -7.68 5.14 -17.16
C GLY A 5 -6.82 4.80 -18.38
N LYS A 6 -5.52 4.48 -18.17
CA LYS A 6 -4.54 4.24 -19.24
C LYS A 6 -3.80 2.92 -19.03
N ARG A 7 -3.21 2.36 -20.07
CA ARG A 7 -2.24 1.28 -19.96
C ARG A 7 -0.90 1.83 -19.47
N GLN A 8 -0.08 0.98 -18.87
CA GLN A 8 1.23 1.36 -18.34
C GLN A 8 2.12 2.00 -19.41
N GLU A 9 2.09 1.47 -20.63
CA GLU A 9 2.87 1.95 -21.78
C GLU A 9 2.41 3.32 -22.30
N GLN A 10 1.24 3.77 -21.89
CA GLN A 10 0.66 5.06 -22.28
C GLN A 10 0.90 6.16 -21.22
N LEU A 11 1.49 5.80 -20.08
CA LEU A 11 1.84 6.79 -19.06
C LEU A 11 3.06 7.58 -19.53
N GLN A 12 2.94 8.91 -19.40
CA GLN A 12 4.06 9.82 -19.64
C GLN A 12 4.73 10.12 -18.30
N GLY A 13 6.05 10.16 -18.29
CA GLY A 13 6.83 10.43 -17.10
C GLY A 13 8.21 9.80 -17.14
N THR A 14 8.97 9.99 -16.07
CA THR A 14 10.30 9.39 -15.90
C THR A 14 10.16 8.01 -15.31
N ALA A 15 10.64 6.99 -16.04
CA ALA A 15 10.69 5.64 -15.52
C ALA A 15 11.85 5.51 -14.51
N VAL A 16 11.54 5.00 -13.31
CA VAL A 16 12.50 4.75 -12.24
C VAL A 16 12.34 3.33 -11.70
N TYR A 17 13.35 2.83 -11.02
CA TYR A 17 13.33 1.45 -10.53
C TYR A 17 12.80 1.36 -9.09
N GLY A 18 11.62 0.76 -8.94
CA GLY A 18 11.01 0.42 -7.66
C GLY A 18 10.66 1.63 -6.79
N ASP A 19 10.10 1.34 -5.62
CA ASP A 19 9.67 2.36 -4.65
C ASP A 19 10.83 3.27 -4.17
N PRO A 20 12.05 2.78 -3.90
CA PRO A 20 13.18 3.66 -3.57
C PRO A 20 13.51 4.64 -4.69
N GLY A 21 13.44 4.19 -5.95
CA GLY A 21 13.69 5.04 -7.12
C GLY A 21 12.66 6.14 -7.27
N VAL A 22 11.37 5.84 -7.03
CA VAL A 22 10.29 6.84 -7.05
C VAL A 22 10.53 7.88 -5.96
N SER A 23 10.77 7.47 -4.71
CA SER A 23 11.03 8.37 -3.59
C SER A 23 12.20 9.32 -3.88
N ALA A 24 13.34 8.76 -4.31
CA ALA A 24 14.54 9.54 -4.63
C ALA A 24 14.35 10.51 -5.82
N ALA A 25 13.54 10.12 -6.81
CA ALA A 25 13.24 10.99 -7.96
C ALA A 25 12.36 12.19 -7.55
N VAL A 26 11.31 11.96 -6.76
CA VAL A 26 10.42 13.02 -6.27
C VAL A 26 11.17 13.98 -5.33
N GLN A 27 12.05 13.48 -4.44
CA GLN A 27 12.87 14.34 -3.58
C GLN A 27 13.76 15.32 -4.36
N LYS A 28 14.18 14.95 -5.57
CA LYS A 28 15.06 15.78 -6.42
C LYS A 28 14.30 16.71 -7.37
N ASP A 29 13.02 16.46 -7.58
CA ASP A 29 12.18 17.25 -8.49
C ASP A 29 11.10 17.99 -7.69
N ARG A 30 11.25 19.32 -7.59
CA ARG A 30 10.34 20.18 -6.82
C ARG A 30 8.88 20.19 -7.32
N VAL A 31 8.66 19.76 -8.53
CA VAL A 31 7.33 19.65 -9.17
C VAL A 31 6.96 18.19 -9.49
N GLY A 32 7.82 17.24 -9.09
CA GLY A 32 7.63 15.83 -9.32
C GLY A 32 6.52 15.26 -8.47
N ILE A 33 5.71 14.39 -9.06
CA ILE A 33 4.68 13.60 -8.38
C ILE A 33 5.00 12.12 -8.61
N GLY A 34 4.97 11.33 -7.54
CA GLY A 34 5.16 9.89 -7.59
C GLY A 34 4.07 9.14 -6.84
N TYR A 35 3.84 7.89 -7.22
CA TYR A 35 3.02 6.94 -6.49
C TYR A 35 3.93 5.88 -5.86
N ASN A 36 3.78 5.67 -4.56
CA ASN A 36 4.73 4.84 -3.81
C ASN A 36 4.06 4.07 -2.67
N ASN A 37 4.75 3.07 -2.13
CA ASN A 37 4.37 2.42 -0.88
C ASN A 37 4.57 3.38 0.31
N ILE A 38 3.75 3.25 1.35
CA ILE A 38 3.75 4.10 2.55
C ILE A 38 5.14 4.16 3.19
N ALA A 39 5.86 3.05 3.31
CA ALA A 39 7.19 3.00 3.92
C ALA A 39 8.27 3.77 3.15
N TYR A 40 7.99 4.21 1.93
CA TYR A 40 8.88 5.06 1.13
C TYR A 40 8.42 6.52 1.03
N ALA A 41 7.24 6.82 1.58
CA ALA A 41 6.75 8.18 1.76
C ALA A 41 6.97 8.67 3.20
N TYR A 42 6.88 7.76 4.18
CA TYR A 42 7.04 8.05 5.60
C TYR A 42 8.17 7.22 6.23
N ASP A 43 8.85 7.80 7.18
CA ASP A 43 9.68 7.05 8.13
C ASP A 43 8.74 6.33 9.13
N MET A 44 8.72 5.01 9.08
CA MET A 44 7.83 4.17 9.87
C MET A 44 8.14 4.17 11.38
N ARG A 45 9.28 4.73 11.81
CA ARG A 45 9.65 4.89 13.23
C ARG A 45 9.14 6.22 13.80
N SER A 46 9.34 7.30 13.07
CA SER A 46 8.90 8.63 13.47
C SER A 46 7.47 8.94 13.03
N HIS A 47 6.92 8.14 12.15
CA HIS A 47 5.63 8.33 11.47
C HIS A 47 5.53 9.59 10.61
N LYS A 48 6.61 10.31 10.40
CA LYS A 48 6.63 11.55 9.62
C LYS A 48 6.99 11.29 8.15
N PRO A 49 6.51 12.11 7.21
CA PRO A 49 7.01 12.07 5.84
C PRO A 49 8.53 12.23 5.82
N TYR A 50 9.20 11.55 4.89
CA TYR A 50 10.63 11.76 4.68
C TYR A 50 10.91 13.21 4.29
N GLU A 51 12.07 13.71 4.69
CA GLU A 51 12.52 15.05 4.32
C GLU A 51 12.51 15.23 2.80
N GLY A 52 11.95 16.35 2.35
CA GLY A 52 11.81 16.66 0.92
C GLY A 52 10.60 15.98 0.24
N LEU A 53 9.78 15.24 0.98
CA LEU A 53 8.52 14.67 0.49
C LEU A 53 7.31 15.29 1.20
N ALA A 54 6.23 15.45 0.45
CA ALA A 54 4.90 15.75 0.97
C ALA A 54 3.91 14.74 0.40
N VAL A 55 3.04 14.19 1.25
CA VAL A 55 1.98 13.31 0.79
C VAL A 55 0.77 14.13 0.44
N ILE A 56 0.28 13.98 -0.79
CA ILE A 56 -0.84 14.77 -1.33
C ILE A 56 -2.14 14.14 -0.85
N PRO A 57 -3.00 14.87 -0.11
CA PRO A 57 -4.32 14.41 0.25
C PRO A 57 -5.19 14.16 -0.98
N LEU A 58 -6.11 13.20 -0.87
CA LEU A 58 -7.12 12.91 -1.89
C LEU A 58 -8.45 13.52 -1.45
N ASP A 59 -9.06 14.30 -2.33
CA ASP A 59 -10.44 14.75 -2.24
C ASP A 59 -11.33 13.58 -2.70
N VAL A 60 -11.86 12.81 -1.75
CA VAL A 60 -12.58 11.56 -2.02
C VAL A 60 -14.01 11.84 -2.45
N ASN A 61 -14.60 12.93 -1.94
CA ASN A 61 -15.97 13.33 -2.26
C ASN A 61 -16.06 14.30 -3.47
N GLU A 62 -14.92 14.65 -4.07
CA GLU A 62 -14.79 15.47 -5.28
C GLU A 62 -15.40 16.89 -5.15
N ASN A 63 -15.40 17.46 -3.94
CA ASN A 63 -15.96 18.80 -3.69
C ASN A 63 -14.97 19.95 -3.92
N GLY A 64 -13.72 19.63 -4.28
CA GLY A 64 -12.64 20.60 -4.53
C GLY A 64 -11.94 21.11 -3.29
N LYS A 65 -12.11 20.45 -2.15
CA LYS A 65 -11.49 20.77 -0.86
C LYS A 65 -11.04 19.49 -0.15
N ILE A 66 -10.13 19.61 0.80
CA ILE A 66 -9.79 18.52 1.72
C ILE A 66 -10.55 18.78 3.03
N ASP A 67 -11.56 18.00 3.28
CA ASP A 67 -12.40 18.08 4.46
C ASP A 67 -11.73 17.45 5.70
N GLU A 68 -12.28 17.65 6.90
CA GLU A 68 -11.66 17.18 8.15
C GLU A 68 -11.53 15.65 8.22
N ASP A 69 -12.46 14.91 7.64
CA ASP A 69 -12.45 13.45 7.55
C ASP A 69 -11.46 12.91 6.50
N GLU A 70 -10.93 13.77 5.64
CA GLU A 70 -9.90 13.47 4.66
C GLU A 70 -8.48 13.88 5.12
N LYS A 71 -8.34 14.53 6.29
CA LYS A 71 -7.08 15.01 6.85
C LYS A 71 -6.37 13.95 7.70
N PHE A 72 -5.85 12.93 7.07
CA PHE A 72 -5.11 11.84 7.73
C PHE A 72 -3.73 11.56 7.10
N TYR A 73 -3.17 12.52 6.38
CA TYR A 73 -1.91 12.36 5.63
C TYR A 73 -0.70 12.95 6.34
N GLU A 74 -0.85 13.56 7.51
CA GLU A 74 0.25 14.19 8.23
C GLU A 74 1.23 13.20 8.83
N ASN A 75 0.76 11.98 9.13
CA ASN A 75 1.59 10.90 9.63
C ASN A 75 1.10 9.53 9.15
N SER A 76 2.01 8.55 9.15
CA SER A 76 1.70 7.20 8.65
C SER A 76 0.71 6.45 9.53
N ALA A 77 0.64 6.73 10.83
CA ALA A 77 -0.27 6.02 11.74
C ALA A 77 -1.73 6.37 11.45
N ASP A 78 -2.04 7.67 11.24
CA ASP A 78 -3.38 8.12 10.87
C ASP A 78 -3.78 7.64 9.47
N LEU A 79 -2.84 7.63 8.52
CA LEU A 79 -3.08 7.10 7.18
C LEU A 79 -3.39 5.60 7.21
N ILE A 80 -2.60 4.80 7.94
CA ILE A 80 -2.83 3.36 8.11
C ILE A 80 -4.20 3.11 8.74
N LYS A 81 -4.55 3.86 9.78
CA LYS A 81 -5.85 3.79 10.42
C LYS A 81 -6.98 4.14 9.46
N ALA A 82 -6.83 5.18 8.63
CA ALA A 82 -7.82 5.57 7.63
C ALA A 82 -8.03 4.48 6.57
N ILE A 83 -6.98 3.75 6.19
CA ILE A 83 -7.09 2.62 5.27
C ILE A 83 -7.82 1.43 5.93
N ASP A 84 -7.47 1.09 7.17
CA ASP A 84 -8.11 0.02 7.93
C ASP A 84 -9.60 0.28 8.16
N GLU A 85 -9.96 1.54 8.42
CA GLU A 85 -11.34 2.01 8.58
C GLU A 85 -12.09 2.18 7.23
N GLY A 86 -11.45 1.98 6.08
CA GLY A 86 -12.06 2.15 4.76
C GLY A 86 -12.30 3.60 4.34
N ARG A 87 -11.73 4.58 5.03
CA ARG A 87 -11.81 6.02 4.67
C ARG A 87 -10.86 6.39 3.51
N TYR A 88 -9.74 5.70 3.40
CA TYR A 88 -8.86 5.86 2.25
C TYR A 88 -9.39 5.04 1.06
N PRO A 89 -9.47 5.60 -0.17
CA PRO A 89 -10.13 4.93 -1.29
C PRO A 89 -9.37 3.70 -1.81
N SER A 90 -10.12 2.76 -2.32
CA SER A 90 -9.59 1.58 -3.00
C SER A 90 -10.21 1.47 -4.42
N PRO A 91 -9.44 1.65 -5.52
CA PRO A 91 -8.04 2.07 -5.53
C PRO A 91 -7.84 3.52 -5.03
N PRO A 92 -6.62 3.98 -4.68
CA PRO A 92 -5.32 3.34 -4.94
C PRO A 92 -4.89 2.28 -3.92
N ALA A 93 -5.53 2.17 -2.75
CA ALA A 93 -5.26 1.03 -1.87
C ALA A 93 -5.63 -0.29 -2.57
N ARG A 94 -4.87 -1.33 -2.32
CA ARG A 94 -5.11 -2.65 -2.92
C ARG A 94 -4.49 -3.76 -2.10
N ASP A 95 -5.10 -4.93 -2.16
CA ASP A 95 -4.54 -6.13 -1.58
C ASP A 95 -3.32 -6.63 -2.36
N LEU A 96 -2.40 -7.29 -1.67
CA LEU A 96 -1.36 -8.10 -2.26
C LEU A 96 -1.81 -9.57 -2.27
N TYR A 97 -1.54 -10.26 -3.37
CA TYR A 97 -1.94 -11.63 -3.56
C TYR A 97 -0.74 -12.55 -3.74
N LEU A 98 -0.72 -13.68 -3.04
CA LEU A 98 0.10 -14.83 -3.40
C LEU A 98 -0.64 -15.64 -4.46
N VAL A 99 0.00 -15.88 -5.60
CA VAL A 99 -0.61 -16.57 -6.74
C VAL A 99 0.10 -17.90 -6.96
N SER A 100 -0.67 -18.97 -7.11
CA SER A 100 -0.17 -20.31 -7.41
C SER A 100 -0.98 -20.97 -8.52
N ASN A 101 -0.37 -21.93 -9.23
CA ASN A 101 -1.07 -22.75 -10.20
C ASN A 101 -1.76 -23.92 -9.48
N GLY A 102 -3.04 -23.73 -9.11
CA GLY A 102 -3.80 -24.65 -8.28
C GLY A 102 -3.39 -24.60 -6.80
N VAL A 103 -3.88 -25.57 -6.01
CA VAL A 103 -3.55 -25.65 -4.57
C VAL A 103 -2.10 -26.10 -4.40
N PRO A 104 -1.28 -25.35 -3.64
CA PRO A 104 0.10 -25.72 -3.39
C PRO A 104 0.21 -27.07 -2.68
N ARG A 105 1.04 -27.97 -3.21
CA ARG A 105 1.28 -29.31 -2.63
C ARG A 105 2.63 -29.45 -1.95
N ASN A 106 3.57 -28.52 -2.20
CA ASN A 106 4.87 -28.53 -1.53
C ASN A 106 4.69 -28.07 -0.07
N PRO A 107 5.04 -28.91 0.93
CA PRO A 107 4.84 -28.57 2.34
C PRO A 107 5.52 -27.26 2.76
N ALA A 108 6.72 -26.97 2.26
CA ALA A 108 7.43 -25.74 2.57
C ALA A 108 6.69 -24.48 2.05
N VAL A 109 6.08 -24.57 0.87
CA VAL A 109 5.26 -23.48 0.31
C VAL A 109 3.99 -23.30 1.13
N VAL A 110 3.33 -24.39 1.52
CA VAL A 110 2.13 -24.34 2.35
C VAL A 110 2.43 -23.71 3.72
N GLU A 111 3.50 -24.13 4.38
CA GLU A 111 3.91 -23.56 5.68
C GLU A 111 4.32 -22.09 5.55
N PHE A 112 5.01 -21.69 4.48
CA PHE A 112 5.31 -20.29 4.24
C PHE A 112 4.04 -19.44 4.09
N ILE A 113 3.05 -19.91 3.32
CA ILE A 113 1.77 -19.21 3.14
C ILE A 113 1.02 -19.11 4.48
N LYS A 114 0.97 -20.19 5.27
CA LYS A 114 0.36 -20.18 6.59
C LYS A 114 1.05 -19.18 7.51
N TYR A 115 2.37 -19.16 7.55
CA TYR A 115 3.14 -18.18 8.31
C TYR A 115 2.82 -16.75 7.87
N ALA A 116 2.82 -16.46 6.58
CA ALA A 116 2.51 -15.15 6.03
C ALA A 116 1.09 -14.68 6.38
N LEU A 117 0.13 -15.61 6.44
CA LEU A 117 -1.26 -15.33 6.80
C LEU A 117 -1.53 -15.37 8.33
N SER A 118 -0.55 -15.66 9.16
CA SER A 118 -0.70 -15.73 10.61
C SER A 118 0.34 -14.85 11.32
N GLU A 119 1.39 -15.46 11.85
CA GLU A 119 2.43 -14.73 12.61
C GLU A 119 3.17 -13.67 11.80
N GLY A 120 3.26 -13.83 10.49
CA GLY A 120 3.87 -12.86 9.58
C GLY A 120 3.14 -11.52 9.55
N GLN A 121 1.83 -11.49 9.85
CA GLN A 121 1.04 -10.27 9.83
C GLN A 121 1.54 -9.20 10.82
N LYS A 122 2.17 -9.59 11.93
CA LYS A 122 2.74 -8.66 12.91
C LYS A 122 3.84 -7.75 12.35
N TYR A 123 4.49 -8.16 11.24
CA TYR A 123 5.53 -7.37 10.59
C TYR A 123 5.00 -6.45 9.49
N ALA A 124 3.71 -6.53 9.15
CA ALA A 124 3.15 -5.80 8.03
C ALA A 124 3.32 -4.27 8.20
N ILE A 125 2.96 -3.72 9.34
CA ILE A 125 2.97 -2.26 9.59
C ILE A 125 4.39 -1.68 9.44
N GLU A 126 5.41 -2.31 10.02
CA GLU A 126 6.79 -1.81 9.95
C GLU A 126 7.37 -1.81 8.53
N THR A 127 6.78 -2.61 7.63
CA THR A 127 7.15 -2.68 6.21
C THR A 127 6.23 -1.85 5.30
N GLY A 128 5.32 -1.05 5.87
CA GLY A 128 4.42 -0.17 5.14
C GLY A 128 3.20 -0.88 4.52
N TYR A 129 2.84 -2.05 5.07
CA TYR A 129 1.63 -2.77 4.71
C TYR A 129 0.64 -2.78 5.87
N ILE A 130 -0.61 -3.12 5.57
CA ILE A 130 -1.68 -3.20 6.57
C ILE A 130 -1.99 -4.67 6.80
N PRO A 131 -2.06 -5.13 8.07
CA PRO A 131 -2.46 -6.49 8.39
C PRO A 131 -3.85 -6.80 7.83
N LEU A 132 -4.05 -8.02 7.39
CA LEU A 132 -5.33 -8.46 6.87
C LEU A 132 -6.35 -8.62 8.00
N PRO A 133 -7.65 -8.30 7.75
CA PRO A 133 -8.73 -8.66 8.65
C PRO A 133 -8.77 -10.18 8.88
N GLN A 134 -9.11 -10.63 10.09
CA GLN A 134 -9.16 -12.06 10.44
C GLN A 134 -10.06 -12.86 9.50
N THR A 135 -11.17 -12.28 9.06
CA THR A 135 -12.09 -12.91 8.11
C THR A 135 -11.42 -13.22 6.75
N THR A 136 -10.55 -12.33 6.27
CA THR A 136 -9.78 -12.51 5.03
C THR A 136 -8.70 -13.58 5.21
N ILE A 137 -8.04 -13.61 6.36
CA ILE A 137 -7.07 -14.63 6.74
C ILE A 137 -7.73 -16.01 6.73
N ASP A 138 -8.87 -16.16 7.42
CA ASP A 138 -9.59 -17.42 7.53
C ASP A 138 -10.07 -17.95 6.16
N GLN A 139 -10.57 -17.04 5.32
CA GLN A 139 -10.97 -17.39 3.93
C GLN A 139 -9.77 -17.82 3.09
N SER A 140 -8.61 -17.18 3.26
CA SER A 140 -7.39 -17.50 2.53
C SER A 140 -6.80 -18.85 2.97
N LEU A 141 -6.80 -19.14 4.28
CA LEU A 141 -6.36 -20.43 4.83
C LEU A 141 -7.24 -21.60 4.37
N LYS A 142 -8.56 -21.40 4.24
CA LYS A 142 -9.48 -22.43 3.70
C LYS A 142 -9.12 -22.85 2.28
N LYS A 143 -8.55 -21.97 1.46
CA LYS A 143 -8.11 -22.29 0.08
C LYS A 143 -6.90 -23.22 0.02
N LEU A 144 -6.16 -23.35 1.12
CA LEU A 144 -5.02 -24.30 1.21
C LEU A 144 -5.46 -25.72 1.51
N ASN A 145 -6.66 -25.89 2.09
CA ASN A 145 -7.25 -27.19 2.46
C ASN A 145 -8.68 -27.24 1.90
N PRO A 146 -8.86 -27.41 0.58
CA PRO A 146 -10.17 -27.47 -0.06
C PRO A 146 -10.94 -28.75 0.31
#